data_ec6c423775ee3d144bbe0db54e150661
#
_entry.id   ec6c423775ee3d144bbe0db54e150661
#
_cell.length_a   1.000
_cell.length_b   1.000
_cell.length_c   1.000
_cell.angle_alpha   90.00
_cell.angle_beta   90.00
_cell.angle_gamma   90.00
#
_symmetry.space_group_name_H-M   'P 1'
#
loop_
_entity.id
_entity.type
_entity.pdbx_description
1 polymer ?
#
loop_
_entity_poly.entity_id
_entity_poly.type
_entity_poly.pdbx_seq_one_letter_code
_entity_poly.pdbx_strand_id
1 'polypeptide(L)'
;RNVITVGFRMPGCLTFDEAMDRANMVPREQILRMAAGVRPDDVCNMQYTSGTTGFPKGVMLTHYNVVNDGKCIGDRMDLSTADRMMIQVPMFHCFGMVLSMTSCMTHGATLCPMPYFSAKVSLACINQERITCFNGVPTMFIAMFNHPDYKKTDFSYMRTGIMAGSGCPPELMRRAAQPDEMHMTDIVSVYGQTESAPGSTMSACGDPLDLRCNTVGYAFPHIECKIIDPETGEEVPDGVNGEFCSRGYNTMKGYYKMPEATAATV
;
A
#
# COMPACT_ATOMS: atom_id res chain seq x y z
N ARG A 1 8.32 28.89 9.62
CA ARG A 1 7.48 27.77 9.10
C ARG A 1 6.25 28.39 8.47
N ASN A 2 5.87 27.94 7.27
CA ASN A 2 4.67 28.38 6.60
C ASN A 2 3.58 27.32 6.81
N VAL A 3 2.35 27.76 7.06
CA VAL A 3 1.16 26.88 7.06
C VAL A 3 0.37 27.21 5.81
N ILE A 4 0.01 26.18 5.06
CA ILE A 4 -0.81 26.29 3.84
C ILE A 4 -2.16 25.63 4.11
N THR A 5 -3.23 26.35 3.86
CA THR A 5 -4.60 25.84 4.00
C THR A 5 -5.18 25.46 2.63
N VAL A 6 -5.95 24.39 2.59
CA VAL A 6 -6.62 23.90 1.37
C VAL A 6 -8.12 23.96 1.59
N GLY A 7 -8.83 24.68 0.71
CA GLY A 7 -10.30 24.78 0.76
C GLY A 7 -10.85 25.78 1.78
N PHE A 8 -10.03 26.42 2.58
CA PHE A 8 -10.42 27.49 3.53
C PHE A 8 -9.29 28.50 3.76
N ARG A 9 -9.63 29.64 4.31
CA ARG A 9 -8.66 30.70 4.64
C ARG A 9 -8.54 30.85 6.17
N MET A 10 -7.30 30.95 6.68
CA MET A 10 -7.02 31.18 8.09
C MET A 10 -6.01 32.35 8.25
N PRO A 11 -6.22 33.26 9.21
CA PRO A 11 -5.26 34.36 9.45
C PRO A 11 -3.83 33.85 9.73
N GLY A 12 -2.85 34.49 9.10
CA GLY A 12 -1.44 34.12 9.25
C GLY A 12 -0.99 32.89 8.45
N CYS A 13 -1.90 32.28 7.67
CA CYS A 13 -1.59 31.15 6.79
C CYS A 13 -1.71 31.57 5.32
N LEU A 14 -1.00 30.85 4.45
CA LEU A 14 -1.21 30.94 3.00
C LEU A 14 -2.34 30.01 2.60
N THR A 15 -3.15 30.42 1.64
CA THR A 15 -4.00 29.46 0.92
C THR A 15 -3.16 28.66 -0.07
N PHE A 16 -3.68 27.52 -0.52
CA PHE A 16 -3.02 26.71 -1.54
C PHE A 16 -2.80 27.52 -2.84
N ASP A 17 -3.78 28.32 -3.26
CA ASP A 17 -3.66 29.16 -4.45
C ASP A 17 -2.58 30.23 -4.30
N GLU A 18 -2.52 30.92 -3.14
CA GLU A 18 -1.44 31.88 -2.84
C GLU A 18 -0.05 31.21 -2.82
N ALA A 19 0.03 29.94 -2.40
CA ALA A 19 1.28 29.18 -2.45
C ALA A 19 1.66 28.81 -3.89
N MET A 20 0.67 28.44 -4.72
CA MET A 20 0.86 28.17 -6.14
C MET A 20 1.33 29.41 -6.92
N ASP A 21 0.75 30.57 -6.64
CA ASP A 21 1.16 31.85 -7.27
C ASP A 21 2.64 32.15 -6.99
N ARG A 22 3.14 31.79 -5.80
CA ARG A 22 4.56 31.94 -5.44
C ARG A 22 5.49 30.98 -6.18
N ALA A 23 4.99 29.92 -6.82
CA ALA A 23 5.81 29.00 -7.60
C ALA A 23 6.57 29.73 -8.73
N ASN A 24 5.97 30.77 -9.30
CA ASN A 24 6.60 31.60 -10.34
C ASN A 24 7.83 32.40 -9.83
N MET A 25 8.00 32.52 -8.52
CA MET A 25 9.15 33.19 -7.88
C MET A 25 10.35 32.26 -7.65
N VAL A 26 10.19 30.96 -7.89
CA VAL A 26 11.22 29.94 -7.70
C VAL A 26 11.81 29.54 -9.05
N PRO A 27 13.10 29.87 -9.34
CA PRO A 27 13.72 29.47 -10.61
C PRO A 27 13.76 27.98 -10.79
N ARG A 28 13.45 27.51 -12.01
CA ARG A 28 13.46 26.08 -12.36
C ARG A 28 14.82 25.42 -12.04
N GLU A 29 15.93 26.12 -12.28
CA GLU A 29 17.28 25.64 -11.98
C GLU A 29 17.49 25.36 -10.51
N GLN A 30 16.84 26.12 -9.63
CA GLN A 30 16.89 25.88 -8.18
C GLN A 30 16.18 24.56 -7.85
N ILE A 31 15.00 24.30 -8.44
CA ILE A 31 14.27 23.06 -8.23
C ILE A 31 15.08 21.86 -8.74
N LEU A 32 15.67 21.97 -9.94
CA LEU A 32 16.48 20.90 -10.52
C LEU A 32 17.74 20.62 -9.67
N ARG A 33 18.40 21.67 -9.12
CA ARG A 33 19.53 21.47 -8.19
C ARG A 33 19.11 20.76 -6.91
N MET A 34 17.96 21.12 -6.35
CA MET A 34 17.42 20.44 -5.16
C MET A 34 17.10 18.98 -5.48
N ALA A 35 16.44 18.71 -6.61
CA ALA A 35 16.12 17.35 -7.04
C ALA A 35 17.38 16.49 -7.27
N ALA A 36 18.43 17.09 -7.87
CA ALA A 36 19.70 16.38 -8.10
C ALA A 36 20.45 16.06 -6.78
N GLY A 37 20.11 16.71 -5.70
CA GLY A 37 20.66 16.44 -4.36
C GLY A 37 19.94 15.33 -3.59
N VAL A 38 18.79 14.87 -4.08
CA VAL A 38 18.01 13.81 -3.42
C VAL A 38 18.68 12.45 -3.62
N ARG A 39 18.83 11.72 -2.52
CA ARG A 39 19.48 10.40 -2.49
C ARG A 39 18.45 9.30 -2.24
N PRO A 40 18.70 8.07 -2.69
CA PRO A 40 17.81 6.94 -2.42
C PRO A 40 17.56 6.68 -0.92
N ASP A 41 18.53 6.97 -0.07
CA ASP A 41 18.50 6.78 1.38
C ASP A 41 17.93 8.00 2.15
N ASP A 42 17.51 9.06 1.46
CA ASP A 42 16.78 10.15 2.07
C ASP A 42 15.37 9.71 2.46
N VAL A 43 14.88 10.21 3.60
CA VAL A 43 13.50 9.97 4.03
C VAL A 43 12.56 10.75 3.15
N CYS A 44 11.72 10.05 2.40
CA CYS A 44 10.70 10.66 1.52
C CYS A 44 9.30 10.62 2.12
N ASN A 45 9.07 9.73 3.08
CA ASN A 45 7.76 9.55 3.70
C ASN A 45 7.88 9.29 5.19
N MET A 46 6.93 9.82 5.95
CA MET A 46 6.79 9.55 7.37
C MET A 46 5.35 9.19 7.67
N GLN A 47 5.12 7.96 8.11
CA GLN A 47 3.80 7.48 8.46
C GLN A 47 3.69 7.19 9.96
N TYR A 48 2.62 7.66 10.56
CA TYR A 48 2.37 7.43 11.97
C TYR A 48 1.55 6.17 12.18
N THR A 49 2.07 5.27 13.01
CA THR A 49 1.36 4.07 13.48
C THR A 49 0.81 4.29 14.87
N SER A 50 -0.32 3.65 15.17
CA SER A 50 -0.99 3.79 16.48
C SER A 50 -0.22 3.18 17.65
N GLY A 51 0.90 2.52 17.43
CA GLY A 51 1.78 1.91 18.43
C GLY A 51 1.07 1.19 19.58
N THR A 52 1.51 0.02 19.96
CA THR A 52 0.97 -0.74 21.13
C THR A 52 1.19 0.00 22.47
N THR A 53 2.04 1.03 22.49
CA THR A 53 2.43 1.79 23.69
C THR A 53 1.63 3.10 23.89
N GLY A 54 0.60 3.37 23.09
CA GLY A 54 -0.32 4.50 23.27
C GLY A 54 0.08 5.81 22.56
N PHE A 55 1.34 6.02 22.22
CA PHE A 55 1.76 7.18 21.41
C PHE A 55 2.07 6.79 19.98
N PRO A 56 1.58 7.55 18.98
CA PRO A 56 1.90 7.30 17.58
C PRO A 56 3.41 7.41 17.31
N LYS A 57 3.96 6.39 16.62
CA LYS A 57 5.36 6.37 16.20
C LYS A 57 5.48 6.78 14.73
N GLY A 58 6.33 7.75 14.43
CA GLY A 58 6.58 8.20 13.06
C GLY A 58 7.60 7.31 12.37
N VAL A 59 7.13 6.39 11.55
CA VAL A 59 7.96 5.48 10.74
C VAL A 59 8.59 6.26 9.60
N MET A 60 9.92 6.27 9.52
CA MET A 60 10.67 6.96 8.45
C MET A 60 10.98 5.98 7.31
N LEU A 61 10.38 6.21 6.14
CA LEU A 61 10.63 5.44 4.94
C LEU A 61 11.46 6.25 3.93
N THR A 62 12.45 5.62 3.33
CA THR A 62 13.31 6.21 2.32
C THR A 62 12.74 6.02 0.92
N HIS A 63 13.26 6.77 -0.07
CA HIS A 63 12.94 6.53 -1.48
C HIS A 63 13.26 5.08 -1.86
N TYR A 64 14.37 4.54 -1.35
CA TYR A 64 14.80 3.16 -1.62
C TYR A 64 13.78 2.14 -1.12
N ASN A 65 13.26 2.31 0.11
CA ASN A 65 12.21 1.45 0.64
C ASN A 65 10.96 1.49 -0.25
N VAL A 66 10.40 2.69 -0.45
CA VAL A 66 9.09 2.90 -1.08
C VAL A 66 9.08 2.45 -2.54
N VAL A 67 10.12 2.80 -3.31
CA VAL A 67 10.16 2.51 -4.75
C VAL A 67 10.38 1.01 -5.00
N ASN A 68 11.30 0.38 -4.27
CA ASN A 68 11.54 -1.06 -4.45
C ASN A 68 10.36 -1.91 -3.99
N ASP A 69 9.70 -1.54 -2.88
CA ASP A 69 8.54 -2.26 -2.40
C ASP A 69 7.37 -2.12 -3.39
N GLY A 70 7.08 -0.90 -3.85
CA GLY A 70 6.07 -0.68 -4.89
C GLY A 70 6.37 -1.45 -6.19
N LYS A 71 7.66 -1.55 -6.58
CA LYS A 71 8.07 -2.34 -7.74
C LYS A 71 7.76 -3.84 -7.54
N CYS A 72 8.19 -4.42 -6.42
CA CYS A 72 7.96 -5.84 -6.13
C CYS A 72 6.47 -6.18 -6.00
N ILE A 73 5.66 -5.28 -5.42
CA ILE A 73 4.22 -5.43 -5.32
C ILE A 73 3.58 -5.43 -6.71
N GLY A 74 3.95 -4.47 -7.56
CA GLY A 74 3.43 -4.42 -8.92
C GLY A 74 3.83 -5.63 -9.77
N ASP A 75 5.06 -6.14 -9.62
CA ASP A 75 5.50 -7.38 -10.25
C ASP A 75 4.64 -8.58 -9.84
N ARG A 76 4.31 -8.71 -8.52
CA ARG A 76 3.45 -9.80 -8.02
C ARG A 76 1.99 -9.70 -8.48
N MET A 77 1.52 -8.49 -8.73
CA MET A 77 0.21 -8.21 -9.30
C MET A 77 0.18 -8.28 -10.83
N ASP A 78 1.33 -8.49 -11.46
CA ASP A 78 1.51 -8.43 -12.92
C ASP A 78 0.95 -7.13 -13.51
N LEU A 79 1.25 -5.99 -12.87
CA LEU A 79 0.76 -4.69 -13.32
C LEU A 79 1.48 -4.24 -14.60
N SER A 80 0.74 -3.54 -15.45
CA SER A 80 1.23 -3.01 -16.71
C SER A 80 0.57 -1.66 -17.07
N THR A 81 0.98 -1.07 -18.17
CA THR A 81 0.37 0.15 -18.72
C THR A 81 -1.10 -0.03 -19.16
N ALA A 82 -1.57 -1.27 -19.30
CA ALA A 82 -2.97 -1.58 -19.60
C ALA A 82 -3.87 -1.49 -18.37
N ASP A 83 -3.29 -1.46 -17.16
CA ASP A 83 -4.05 -1.50 -15.92
C ASP A 83 -4.56 -0.13 -15.48
N ARG A 84 -5.72 -0.16 -14.84
CA ARG A 84 -6.41 0.97 -14.25
C ARG A 84 -6.74 0.62 -12.80
N MET A 85 -5.95 1.17 -11.87
CA MET A 85 -6.03 0.91 -10.43
C MET A 85 -6.99 1.88 -9.76
N MET A 86 -8.12 1.39 -9.24
CA MET A 86 -8.96 2.17 -8.34
C MET A 86 -8.32 2.22 -6.95
N ILE A 87 -7.97 3.42 -6.50
CA ILE A 87 -7.39 3.64 -5.17
C ILE A 87 -8.47 4.14 -4.23
N GLN A 88 -9.04 3.22 -3.46
CA GLN A 88 -10.11 3.48 -2.48
C GLN A 88 -9.64 3.36 -1.03
N VAL A 89 -8.41 2.87 -0.83
CA VAL A 89 -7.73 2.83 0.46
C VAL A 89 -7.02 4.18 0.72
N PRO A 90 -6.87 4.61 1.99
CA PRO A 90 -6.29 5.92 2.29
C PRO A 90 -4.84 6.06 1.79
N MET A 91 -4.55 7.11 1.02
CA MET A 91 -3.19 7.39 0.52
C MET A 91 -2.24 7.95 1.60
N PHE A 92 -2.75 8.32 2.77
CA PHE A 92 -1.92 8.63 3.94
C PHE A 92 -1.47 7.38 4.71
N HIS A 93 -1.87 6.19 4.26
CA HIS A 93 -1.44 4.88 4.76
C HIS A 93 -0.64 4.15 3.69
N CYS A 94 0.32 3.31 4.08
CA CYS A 94 1.15 2.53 3.16
C CYS A 94 0.34 1.72 2.15
N PHE A 95 -0.84 1.23 2.54
CA PHE A 95 -1.71 0.47 1.64
C PHE A 95 -2.13 1.30 0.41
N GLY A 96 -2.49 2.57 0.61
CA GLY A 96 -2.80 3.45 -0.52
C GLY A 96 -1.56 3.99 -1.22
N MET A 97 -0.55 4.42 -0.44
CA MET A 97 0.63 5.08 -0.99
C MET A 97 1.57 4.09 -1.70
N VAL A 98 1.95 2.99 -1.07
CA VAL A 98 2.95 2.06 -1.64
C VAL A 98 2.26 0.97 -2.44
N LEU A 99 1.34 0.20 -1.81
CA LEU A 99 0.72 -0.95 -2.47
C LEU A 99 -0.16 -0.56 -3.66
N SER A 100 -0.71 0.66 -3.68
CA SER A 100 -1.58 1.09 -4.79
C SER A 100 -0.90 2.14 -5.67
N MET A 101 -0.54 3.32 -5.12
CA MET A 101 -0.01 4.42 -5.92
C MET A 101 1.39 4.09 -6.47
N THR A 102 2.35 3.72 -5.61
CA THR A 102 3.74 3.51 -6.05
C THR A 102 3.87 2.28 -6.96
N SER A 103 3.13 1.19 -6.69
CA SER A 103 3.11 0.02 -7.57
C SER A 103 2.62 0.37 -8.98
N CYS A 104 1.60 1.22 -9.10
CA CYS A 104 1.15 1.72 -10.41
C CYS A 104 2.20 2.60 -11.08
N MET A 105 2.82 3.54 -10.33
CA MET A 105 3.83 4.44 -10.89
C MET A 105 5.04 3.68 -11.45
N THR A 106 5.47 2.62 -10.78
CA THR A 106 6.60 1.79 -11.22
C THR A 106 6.29 0.94 -12.46
N HIS A 107 5.02 0.70 -12.77
CA HIS A 107 4.55 -0.11 -13.89
C HIS A 107 3.81 0.68 -14.98
N GLY A 108 3.70 2.00 -14.81
CA GLY A 108 3.00 2.86 -15.75
C GLY A 108 1.48 2.65 -15.81
N ALA A 109 0.89 2.03 -14.80
CA ALA A 109 -0.55 1.82 -14.70
C ALA A 109 -1.29 3.13 -14.41
N THR A 110 -2.54 3.23 -14.85
CA THR A 110 -3.39 4.41 -14.61
C THR A 110 -3.87 4.44 -13.16
N LEU A 111 -3.70 5.59 -12.50
CA LEU A 111 -4.23 5.84 -11.16
C LEU A 111 -5.64 6.42 -11.24
N CYS A 112 -6.61 5.78 -10.57
CA CYS A 112 -7.99 6.24 -10.41
C CYS A 112 -8.28 6.47 -8.91
N PRO A 113 -7.76 7.56 -8.31
CA PRO A 113 -7.91 7.82 -6.89
C PRO A 113 -9.31 8.27 -6.53
N MET A 114 -9.82 7.75 -5.42
CA MET A 114 -11.10 8.15 -4.85
C MET A 114 -10.87 8.94 -3.56
N PRO A 115 -11.72 9.95 -3.26
CA PRO A 115 -11.57 10.77 -2.06
C PRO A 115 -11.76 9.97 -0.76
N TYR A 116 -12.59 8.94 -0.79
CA TYR A 116 -12.87 8.01 0.31
C TYR A 116 -13.58 6.76 -0.22
N PHE A 117 -13.56 5.70 0.56
CA PHE A 117 -14.31 4.49 0.25
C PHE A 117 -15.82 4.69 0.42
N SER A 118 -16.55 4.29 -0.59
CA SER A 118 -18.01 4.12 -0.56
C SER A 118 -18.38 3.00 -1.54
N ALA A 119 -19.02 1.94 -1.07
CA ALA A 119 -19.39 0.81 -1.93
C ALA A 119 -20.14 1.26 -3.19
N LYS A 120 -21.09 2.20 -3.06
CA LYS A 120 -21.84 2.78 -4.18
C LYS A 120 -20.93 3.45 -5.21
N VAL A 121 -20.02 4.31 -4.73
CA VAL A 121 -19.12 5.09 -5.61
C VAL A 121 -18.06 4.18 -6.22
N SER A 122 -17.55 3.20 -5.46
CA SER A 122 -16.59 2.21 -5.96
C SER A 122 -17.19 1.36 -7.09
N LEU A 123 -18.40 0.84 -6.92
CA LEU A 123 -19.09 0.07 -7.97
C LEU A 123 -19.37 0.92 -9.21
N ALA A 124 -19.76 2.19 -9.05
CA ALA A 124 -19.92 3.11 -10.18
C ALA A 124 -18.58 3.38 -10.89
N CYS A 125 -17.49 3.60 -10.13
CA CYS A 125 -16.15 3.81 -10.67
C CYS A 125 -15.66 2.62 -11.49
N ILE A 126 -15.92 1.38 -11.05
CA ILE A 126 -15.56 0.16 -11.79
C ILE A 126 -16.11 0.20 -13.20
N ASN A 127 -17.39 0.55 -13.37
CA ASN A 127 -18.01 0.64 -14.68
C ASN A 127 -17.50 1.83 -15.51
N GLN A 128 -17.48 3.03 -14.91
CA GLN A 128 -17.16 4.27 -15.60
C GLN A 128 -15.73 4.33 -16.08
N GLU A 129 -14.80 3.85 -15.23
CA GLU A 129 -13.37 3.91 -15.50
C GLU A 129 -12.81 2.59 -16.06
N ARG A 130 -13.64 1.55 -16.24
CA ARG A 130 -13.19 0.21 -16.68
C ARG A 130 -12.01 -0.28 -15.83
N ILE A 131 -12.21 -0.29 -14.53
CA ILE A 131 -11.17 -0.65 -13.55
C ILE A 131 -10.75 -2.10 -13.77
N THR A 132 -9.43 -2.33 -13.80
CA THR A 132 -8.85 -3.67 -13.94
C THR A 132 -8.36 -4.24 -12.62
N CYS A 133 -8.09 -3.37 -11.65
CA CYS A 133 -7.59 -3.77 -10.33
C CYS A 133 -7.96 -2.77 -9.24
N PHE A 134 -8.11 -3.27 -8.02
CA PHE A 134 -8.17 -2.45 -6.80
C PHE A 134 -7.67 -3.21 -5.59
N ASN A 135 -7.18 -2.46 -4.61
CA ASN A 135 -6.75 -2.98 -3.32
C ASN A 135 -7.76 -2.62 -2.25
N GLY A 136 -7.98 -3.52 -1.28
CA GLY A 136 -8.93 -3.27 -0.21
C GLY A 136 -8.75 -4.17 1.01
N VAL A 137 -9.34 -3.75 2.12
CA VAL A 137 -9.48 -4.58 3.31
C VAL A 137 -10.75 -5.44 3.20
N PRO A 138 -10.84 -6.60 3.87
CA PRO A 138 -11.99 -7.50 3.75
C PRO A 138 -13.36 -6.84 3.91
N THR A 139 -13.48 -5.87 4.83
CA THR A 139 -14.74 -5.15 5.06
C THR A 139 -15.21 -4.33 3.86
N MET A 140 -14.28 -3.82 3.04
CA MET A 140 -14.62 -3.11 1.78
C MET A 140 -15.26 -4.08 0.77
N PHE A 141 -14.68 -5.27 0.61
CA PHE A 141 -15.24 -6.31 -0.27
C PHE A 141 -16.64 -6.73 0.20
N ILE A 142 -16.81 -7.00 1.51
CA ILE A 142 -18.11 -7.33 2.09
C ILE A 142 -19.14 -6.23 1.82
N ALA A 143 -18.77 -4.97 2.02
CA ALA A 143 -19.66 -3.83 1.77
C ALA A 143 -20.07 -3.73 0.30
N MET A 144 -19.14 -3.99 -0.64
CA MET A 144 -19.44 -4.01 -2.08
C MET A 144 -20.33 -5.19 -2.45
N PHE A 145 -20.06 -6.40 -1.97
CA PHE A 145 -20.87 -7.60 -2.20
C PHE A 145 -22.33 -7.44 -1.73
N ASN A 146 -22.54 -6.73 -0.63
CA ASN A 146 -23.87 -6.51 -0.04
C ASN A 146 -24.61 -5.29 -0.61
N HIS A 147 -23.98 -4.52 -1.51
CA HIS A 147 -24.62 -3.32 -2.07
C HIS A 147 -25.65 -3.66 -3.14
N PRO A 148 -26.81 -3.00 -3.20
CA PRO A 148 -27.85 -3.27 -4.20
C PRO A 148 -27.38 -3.14 -5.67
N ASP A 149 -26.39 -2.30 -5.92
CA ASP A 149 -25.85 -2.09 -7.27
C ASP A 149 -24.78 -3.12 -7.64
N TYR A 150 -24.37 -4.02 -6.72
CA TYR A 150 -23.35 -5.03 -7.00
C TYR A 150 -23.67 -5.86 -8.23
N LYS A 151 -24.89 -6.43 -8.30
CA LYS A 151 -25.35 -7.28 -9.41
C LYS A 151 -25.56 -6.52 -10.74
N LYS A 152 -25.50 -5.18 -10.72
CA LYS A 152 -25.61 -4.33 -11.92
C LYS A 152 -24.25 -3.87 -12.42
N THR A 153 -23.18 -4.18 -11.64
CA THR A 153 -21.81 -3.76 -11.95
C THR A 153 -21.19 -4.75 -12.94
N ASP A 154 -20.60 -4.23 -14.00
CA ASP A 154 -19.81 -5.00 -14.95
C ASP A 154 -18.37 -5.14 -14.46
N PHE A 155 -18.00 -6.32 -14.05
CA PHE A 155 -16.64 -6.67 -13.59
C PHE A 155 -15.77 -7.28 -14.70
N SER A 156 -16.21 -7.26 -15.96
CA SER A 156 -15.51 -7.96 -17.06
C SER A 156 -14.08 -7.46 -17.33
N TYR A 157 -13.77 -6.23 -16.93
CA TYR A 157 -12.41 -5.67 -17.03
C TYR A 157 -11.53 -5.98 -15.82
N MET A 158 -12.14 -6.39 -14.71
CA MET A 158 -11.40 -6.67 -13.47
C MET A 158 -10.57 -7.94 -13.61
N ARG A 159 -9.36 -7.95 -13.06
CA ARG A 159 -8.50 -9.14 -13.08
C ARG A 159 -7.77 -9.39 -11.76
N THR A 160 -7.26 -8.36 -11.10
CA THR A 160 -6.38 -8.51 -9.93
C THR A 160 -6.67 -7.47 -8.84
N GLY A 161 -6.00 -7.61 -7.74
CA GLY A 161 -6.02 -6.71 -6.58
C GLY A 161 -5.49 -7.40 -5.34
N ILE A 162 -5.29 -6.61 -4.30
CA ILE A 162 -4.84 -7.11 -3.00
C ILE A 162 -5.98 -7.10 -2.00
N MET A 163 -6.20 -8.22 -1.33
CA MET A 163 -6.98 -8.26 -0.09
C MET A 163 -6.02 -8.45 1.08
N ALA A 164 -5.92 -7.42 1.94
CA ALA A 164 -4.96 -7.41 3.06
C ALA A 164 -5.37 -6.41 4.15
N GLY A 165 -4.47 -6.14 5.10
CA GLY A 165 -4.65 -5.16 6.18
C GLY A 165 -5.36 -5.71 7.43
N SER A 166 -5.83 -6.94 7.37
CA SER A 166 -6.34 -7.74 8.50
C SER A 166 -6.36 -9.20 8.09
N GLY A 167 -6.76 -10.12 8.95
CA GLY A 167 -7.00 -11.52 8.56
C GLY A 167 -8.00 -11.59 7.43
N CYS A 168 -7.59 -12.12 6.28
CA CYS A 168 -8.42 -12.24 5.07
C CYS A 168 -9.14 -13.60 5.08
N PRO A 169 -10.49 -13.62 5.16
CA PRO A 169 -11.23 -14.88 5.09
C PRO A 169 -11.00 -15.54 3.72
N PRO A 170 -10.50 -16.80 3.66
CA PRO A 170 -10.24 -17.49 2.40
C PRO A 170 -11.47 -17.54 1.47
N GLU A 171 -12.65 -17.77 2.03
CA GLU A 171 -13.89 -17.84 1.25
C GLU A 171 -14.26 -16.49 0.60
N LEU A 172 -13.93 -15.37 1.26
CA LEU A 172 -14.16 -14.04 0.71
C LEU A 172 -13.25 -13.79 -0.51
N MET A 173 -11.97 -14.18 -0.40
CA MET A 173 -11.03 -14.10 -1.52
C MET A 173 -11.45 -15.02 -2.67
N ARG A 174 -11.83 -16.28 -2.37
CA ARG A 174 -12.34 -17.22 -3.37
C ARG A 174 -13.55 -16.66 -4.11
N ARG A 175 -14.47 -16.02 -3.36
CA ARG A 175 -15.63 -15.39 -3.96
C ARG A 175 -15.24 -14.23 -4.88
N ALA A 176 -14.34 -13.35 -4.45
CA ALA A 176 -13.88 -12.23 -5.29
C ALA A 176 -13.18 -12.72 -6.58
N ALA A 177 -12.52 -13.89 -6.52
CA ALA A 177 -11.83 -14.48 -7.65
C ALA A 177 -12.77 -15.13 -8.70
N GLN A 178 -14.06 -15.39 -8.34
CA GLN A 178 -14.97 -16.07 -9.28
C GLN A 178 -15.26 -15.19 -10.51
N PRO A 179 -15.27 -15.77 -11.73
CA PRO A 179 -15.56 -15.03 -12.96
C PRO A 179 -16.96 -14.41 -13.01
N ASP A 180 -17.93 -15.00 -12.32
CA ASP A 180 -19.33 -14.54 -12.20
C ASP A 180 -19.59 -13.63 -11.00
N GLU A 181 -18.56 -13.35 -10.21
CA GLU A 181 -18.59 -12.41 -9.09
C GLU A 181 -17.76 -11.16 -9.42
N MET A 182 -16.64 -10.87 -8.69
CA MET A 182 -15.81 -9.69 -8.97
C MET A 182 -14.78 -9.90 -10.09
N HIS A 183 -14.70 -11.09 -10.67
CA HIS A 183 -13.76 -11.46 -11.74
C HIS A 183 -12.28 -11.18 -11.41
N MET A 184 -11.93 -11.09 -10.12
CA MET A 184 -10.54 -10.86 -9.68
C MET A 184 -9.77 -12.20 -9.67
N THR A 185 -9.68 -12.84 -10.84
CA THR A 185 -9.08 -14.18 -11.00
C THR A 185 -7.66 -14.28 -10.46
N ASP A 186 -6.96 -13.16 -10.47
CA ASP A 186 -5.59 -13.01 -10.02
C ASP A 186 -5.46 -12.21 -8.71
N ILE A 187 -6.51 -12.25 -7.85
CA ILE A 187 -6.44 -11.62 -6.52
C ILE A 187 -5.31 -12.23 -5.69
N VAL A 188 -4.58 -11.40 -4.96
CA VAL A 188 -3.41 -11.78 -4.18
C VAL A 188 -3.51 -11.32 -2.73
N SER A 189 -2.70 -11.93 -1.86
CA SER A 189 -2.56 -11.57 -0.45
C SER A 189 -1.15 -11.06 -0.19
N VAL A 190 -1.02 -10.08 0.72
CA VAL A 190 0.25 -9.50 1.15
C VAL A 190 0.28 -9.41 2.67
N TYR A 191 1.45 -9.65 3.26
CA TYR A 191 1.72 -9.44 4.67
C TYR A 191 2.88 -8.48 4.86
N GLY A 192 2.75 -7.65 5.88
CA GLY A 192 3.76 -6.72 6.32
C GLY A 192 3.18 -5.64 7.23
N GLN A 193 3.98 -4.63 7.50
CA GLN A 193 3.65 -3.53 8.40
C GLN A 193 4.32 -2.24 7.92
N THR A 194 3.90 -1.10 8.44
CA THR A 194 4.44 0.21 8.02
C THR A 194 5.97 0.23 8.11
N GLU A 195 6.55 -0.41 9.13
CA GLU A 195 7.98 -0.54 9.39
C GLU A 195 8.72 -1.36 8.32
N SER A 196 8.00 -2.13 7.50
CA SER A 196 8.55 -2.89 6.37
C SER A 196 8.12 -2.39 4.99
N ALA A 197 7.72 -1.13 4.87
CA ALA A 197 7.53 -0.30 3.67
C ALA A 197 6.39 -0.61 2.66
N PRO A 198 5.32 -1.31 2.89
CA PRO A 198 4.93 -2.15 4.02
C PRO A 198 5.04 -3.66 3.73
N GLY A 199 5.46 -4.10 2.54
CA GLY A 199 5.42 -5.49 2.13
C GLY A 199 6.66 -6.29 2.57
N SER A 200 6.46 -7.48 3.13
CA SER A 200 7.53 -8.45 3.40
C SER A 200 7.33 -9.72 2.61
N THR A 201 6.10 -10.24 2.58
CA THR A 201 5.71 -11.41 1.79
C THR A 201 4.45 -11.12 0.98
N MET A 202 4.29 -11.80 -0.13
CA MET A 202 3.11 -11.69 -0.99
C MET A 202 2.99 -12.92 -1.87
N SER A 203 1.77 -13.37 -2.14
CA SER A 203 1.51 -14.33 -3.22
C SER A 203 1.61 -13.63 -4.60
N ALA A 204 1.74 -14.40 -5.66
CA ALA A 204 1.77 -13.87 -7.02
C ALA A 204 0.52 -14.26 -7.81
N CYS A 205 0.19 -13.51 -8.86
CA CYS A 205 -0.94 -13.80 -9.75
C CYS A 205 -0.90 -15.23 -10.33
N GLY A 206 0.29 -15.75 -10.66
CA GLY A 206 0.46 -17.11 -11.18
C GLY A 206 0.36 -18.24 -10.15
N ASP A 207 0.27 -17.93 -8.86
CA ASP A 207 0.16 -18.95 -7.82
C ASP A 207 -1.23 -19.62 -7.82
N PRO A 208 -1.33 -20.89 -7.40
CA PRO A 208 -2.63 -21.54 -7.19
C PRO A 208 -3.53 -20.73 -6.26
N LEU A 209 -4.83 -20.64 -6.58
CA LEU A 209 -5.79 -19.86 -5.78
C LEU A 209 -5.81 -20.28 -4.31
N ASP A 210 -5.65 -21.55 -4.02
CA ASP A 210 -5.57 -22.06 -2.64
C ASP A 210 -4.40 -21.49 -1.86
N LEU A 211 -3.23 -21.38 -2.47
CA LEU A 211 -2.07 -20.73 -1.85
C LEU A 211 -2.35 -19.25 -1.57
N ARG A 212 -2.89 -18.54 -2.57
CA ARG A 212 -3.20 -17.11 -2.45
C ARG A 212 -4.25 -16.81 -1.36
N CYS A 213 -5.21 -17.73 -1.16
CA CYS A 213 -6.27 -17.57 -0.16
C CYS A 213 -5.90 -18.02 1.24
N ASN A 214 -4.99 -19.00 1.39
CA ASN A 214 -4.69 -19.60 2.69
C ASN A 214 -3.33 -19.22 3.27
N THR A 215 -2.51 -18.46 2.51
CA THR A 215 -1.20 -18.00 2.94
C THR A 215 -1.00 -16.52 2.65
N VAL A 216 0.07 -15.96 3.18
CA VAL A 216 0.53 -14.61 2.83
C VAL A 216 1.64 -14.63 1.78
N GLY A 217 1.77 -15.76 1.07
CA GLY A 217 2.78 -15.96 0.03
C GLY A 217 4.18 -16.15 0.58
N TYR A 218 5.17 -15.64 -0.12
CA TYR A 218 6.59 -15.81 0.16
C TYR A 218 7.33 -14.47 0.06
N ALA A 219 8.54 -14.40 0.64
CA ALA A 219 9.34 -13.19 0.68
C ALA A 219 9.53 -12.55 -0.70
N PHE A 220 9.58 -11.23 -0.75
CA PHE A 220 9.99 -10.51 -1.95
C PHE A 220 11.47 -10.78 -2.28
N PRO A 221 11.90 -10.60 -3.53
CA PRO A 221 13.31 -10.65 -3.87
C PRO A 221 14.14 -9.73 -2.97
N HIS A 222 15.29 -10.22 -2.50
CA HIS A 222 16.19 -9.49 -1.59
C HIS A 222 15.60 -9.14 -0.21
N ILE A 223 14.56 -9.84 0.20
CA ILE A 223 14.05 -9.84 1.58
C ILE A 223 14.24 -11.22 2.17
N GLU A 224 14.83 -11.29 3.33
CA GLU A 224 14.97 -12.51 4.14
C GLU A 224 13.89 -12.49 5.22
N CYS A 225 13.22 -13.63 5.39
CA CYS A 225 12.19 -13.80 6.42
C CYS A 225 12.52 -15.03 7.27
N LYS A 226 12.24 -14.94 8.56
CA LYS A 226 12.32 -16.07 9.48
C LYS A 226 11.26 -15.96 10.57
N ILE A 227 10.97 -17.09 11.21
CA ILE A 227 10.13 -17.15 12.41
C ILE A 227 11.03 -17.52 13.60
N ILE A 228 10.95 -16.74 14.67
CA ILE A 228 11.75 -16.95 15.87
C ILE A 228 10.89 -17.20 17.09
N ASP A 229 11.42 -17.89 18.06
CA ASP A 229 10.90 -17.92 19.42
C ASP A 229 11.16 -16.55 20.08
N PRO A 230 10.12 -15.83 20.53
CA PRO A 230 10.28 -14.49 21.09
C PRO A 230 11.04 -14.46 22.44
N GLU A 231 11.17 -15.59 23.14
CA GLU A 231 11.90 -15.66 24.41
C GLU A 231 13.40 -15.93 24.20
N THR A 232 13.73 -16.79 23.23
CA THR A 232 15.12 -17.21 22.98
C THR A 232 15.78 -16.46 21.83
N GLY A 233 14.98 -15.92 20.89
CA GLY A 233 15.45 -15.30 19.64
C GLY A 233 15.95 -16.31 18.60
N GLU A 234 15.85 -17.62 18.87
CA GLU A 234 16.28 -18.67 17.96
C GLU A 234 15.18 -18.97 16.91
N GLU A 235 15.61 -19.37 15.71
CA GLU A 235 14.69 -19.75 14.65
C GLU A 235 13.96 -21.05 15.01
N VAL A 236 12.62 -21.06 14.82
CA VAL A 236 11.80 -22.22 15.10
C VAL A 236 11.65 -23.11 13.85
N PRO A 237 11.43 -24.42 14.03
CA PRO A 237 11.16 -25.34 12.92
C PRO A 237 9.88 -24.98 12.16
N ASP A 238 9.77 -25.42 10.90
CA ASP A 238 8.57 -25.28 10.08
C ASP A 238 7.33 -25.84 10.79
N GLY A 239 6.24 -25.08 10.73
CA GLY A 239 4.96 -25.42 11.37
C GLY A 239 4.86 -25.03 12.86
N VAL A 240 5.90 -24.47 13.44
CA VAL A 240 5.89 -23.92 14.81
C VAL A 240 5.58 -22.41 14.74
N ASN A 241 4.64 -21.95 15.57
CA ASN A 241 4.31 -20.53 15.68
C ASN A 241 5.43 -19.75 16.38
N GLY A 242 5.68 -18.54 15.94
CA GLY A 242 6.67 -17.64 16.55
C GLY A 242 6.51 -16.20 16.07
N GLU A 243 7.49 -15.37 16.37
CA GLU A 243 7.56 -13.98 15.91
C GLU A 243 8.13 -13.92 14.49
N PHE A 244 7.42 -13.22 13.60
CA PHE A 244 7.89 -13.00 12.23
C PHE A 244 8.94 -11.90 12.19
N CYS A 245 10.10 -12.20 11.63
CA CYS A 245 11.18 -11.26 11.39
C CYS A 245 11.45 -11.13 9.89
N SER A 246 11.71 -9.91 9.44
CA SER A 246 12.14 -9.66 8.06
C SER A 246 13.34 -8.72 8.02
N ARG A 247 14.22 -8.92 7.03
CA ARG A 247 15.39 -8.11 6.78
C ARG A 247 15.54 -7.87 5.28
N GLY A 248 15.74 -6.62 4.89
CA GLY A 248 15.96 -6.28 3.48
C GLY A 248 15.81 -4.79 3.19
N TYR A 249 15.68 -4.46 1.90
CA TYR A 249 15.48 -3.08 1.43
C TYR A 249 14.21 -2.43 1.99
N ASN A 250 13.23 -3.22 2.44
CA ASN A 250 11.96 -2.77 2.96
C ASN A 250 12.04 -2.28 4.43
N THR A 251 13.10 -2.62 5.17
CA THR A 251 13.23 -2.20 6.56
C THR A 251 13.32 -0.67 6.68
N MET A 252 12.48 -0.08 7.52
CA MET A 252 12.43 1.36 7.77
C MET A 252 13.79 1.92 8.22
N LYS A 253 14.01 3.23 8.03
CA LYS A 253 15.18 3.92 8.58
C LYS A 253 15.14 4.05 10.11
N GLY A 254 13.97 3.91 10.71
CA GLY A 254 13.71 4.00 12.14
C GLY A 254 12.49 4.86 12.47
N TYR A 255 12.21 4.98 13.75
CA TYR A 255 11.16 5.89 14.26
C TYR A 255 11.72 7.30 14.48
N TYR A 256 11.00 8.30 13.98
CA TYR A 256 11.42 9.71 14.10
C TYR A 256 11.59 10.13 15.56
N LYS A 257 12.83 10.55 15.92
CA LYS A 257 13.22 10.97 17.28
C LYS A 257 12.97 9.94 18.39
N MET A 258 12.97 8.66 18.04
CA MET A 258 12.77 7.56 19.00
C MET A 258 13.86 6.47 18.81
N PRO A 259 15.12 6.76 19.17
CA PRO A 259 16.25 5.84 18.92
C PRO A 259 16.12 4.52 19.70
N GLU A 260 15.62 4.55 20.93
CA GLU A 260 15.44 3.36 21.76
C GLU A 260 14.37 2.42 21.17
N ALA A 261 13.22 2.98 20.76
CA ALA A 261 12.17 2.20 20.08
C ALA A 261 12.65 1.65 18.74
N THR A 262 13.50 2.41 18.02
CA THR A 262 14.12 1.94 16.77
C THR A 262 15.02 0.73 17.05
N ALA A 263 15.94 0.82 18.00
CA ALA A 263 16.87 -0.27 18.34
C ALA A 263 16.18 -1.54 18.87
N ALA A 264 14.95 -1.40 19.40
CA ALA A 264 14.15 -2.55 19.84
C ALA A 264 13.35 -3.21 18.70
N THR A 265 13.28 -2.57 17.52
CA THR A 265 12.44 -3.06 16.39
C THR A 265 13.29 -3.45 15.18
N VAL A 266 14.45 -2.80 14.99
CA VAL A 266 15.35 -2.96 13.82
C VAL A 266 16.69 -3.54 14.21
#